data_92c432c8ea9f9885761caf8f36c6dae7
#
_entry.id   92c432c8ea9f9885761caf8f36c6dae7
#
_cell.length_a   1.000
_cell.length_b   1.000
_cell.length_c   1.000
_cell.angle_alpha   90.00
_cell.angle_beta   90.00
_cell.angle_gamma   90.00
#
_symmetry.space_group_name_H-M   'P 1'
#
loop_
_entity.id
_entity.type
_entity.pdbx_description
1 polymer ?
#
loop_
_entity_poly.entity_id
_entity_poly.type
_entity_poly.pdbx_seq_one_letter_code
_entity_poly.pdbx_strand_id
1 'polypeptide(L)'
;SGKLGDTIPKSYDCYENGKMFQTGYEHLDYEDDIYVGYRYFETIPGAAEKVRYPFGFGLSYTDFEMSGAFCGESEGKIVAVVTVKNIGKVSGKEVVQLYYSAPQGKLGKPSKELAAFAKTKLLAPGESQTVALSFDINDMASFDDLGKIQKSAFVLEKGTYKFSLGNSVRNTRLLDYEFTADEDIIVKQSKSLLKPFKLEKRLLADGSYETLSQSEQSYDSGKNNLADAKAPDEAVMFDYVGEKISLDDFIRQFTVDELIDFVGGHQNQPGVCNTGAFGGLKRLDIPPIP
;
A
#
# COMPACT_ATOMS: atom_id res chain seq x y z
N SER A 1 -11.11 -21.81 -1.15
CA SER A 1 -11.28 -20.85 -2.25
C SER A 1 -10.32 -19.68 -2.10
N GLY A 2 -9.98 -19.01 -3.20
CA GLY A 2 -9.23 -17.78 -3.20
C GLY A 2 -10.18 -16.59 -3.01
N LYS A 3 -9.63 -15.47 -2.54
CA LYS A 3 -10.30 -14.18 -2.52
C LYS A 3 -9.66 -13.28 -3.58
N LEU A 4 -10.45 -12.43 -4.23
CA LEU A 4 -9.92 -11.43 -5.16
C LEU A 4 -9.07 -10.42 -4.40
N GLY A 5 -7.84 -10.23 -4.85
CA GLY A 5 -6.91 -9.21 -4.34
C GLY A 5 -7.14 -7.83 -4.95
N ASP A 6 -8.17 -7.69 -5.78
CA ASP A 6 -8.52 -6.45 -6.45
C ASP A 6 -10.04 -6.31 -6.61
N THR A 7 -10.50 -5.10 -6.96
CA THR A 7 -11.88 -4.81 -7.32
C THR A 7 -12.05 -4.96 -8.83
N ILE A 8 -13.02 -5.73 -9.28
CA ILE A 8 -13.33 -5.88 -10.71
C ILE A 8 -14.55 -5.03 -11.06
N PRO A 9 -14.40 -3.96 -11.83
CA PRO A 9 -15.52 -3.13 -12.27
C PRO A 9 -16.33 -3.80 -13.37
N LYS A 10 -17.47 -3.21 -13.73
CA LYS A 10 -18.36 -3.70 -14.79
C LYS A 10 -17.76 -3.53 -16.18
N SER A 11 -16.95 -2.48 -16.38
CA SER A 11 -16.23 -2.19 -17.62
C SER A 11 -14.96 -1.40 -17.33
N TYR A 12 -14.06 -1.30 -18.30
CA TYR A 12 -12.83 -0.51 -18.22
C TYR A 12 -13.11 0.99 -17.99
N ASP A 13 -14.16 1.53 -18.58
CA ASP A 13 -14.55 2.94 -18.44
C ASP A 13 -15.01 3.30 -17.01
N CYS A 14 -15.15 2.32 -16.14
CA CYS A 14 -15.48 2.55 -14.73
C CYS A 14 -14.28 2.97 -13.88
N TYR A 15 -13.05 2.81 -14.38
CA TYR A 15 -11.85 3.36 -13.74
C TYR A 15 -11.73 4.85 -14.05
N GLU A 16 -11.47 5.68 -13.04
CA GLU A 16 -11.35 7.14 -13.20
C GLU A 16 -10.28 7.50 -14.23
N ASN A 17 -9.11 6.89 -14.13
CA ASN A 17 -7.97 7.13 -15.02
C ASN A 17 -7.86 6.14 -16.19
N GLY A 18 -8.88 5.35 -16.45
CA GLY A 18 -8.84 4.36 -17.53
C GLY A 18 -8.51 4.95 -18.91
N LYS A 19 -8.92 6.19 -19.16
CA LYS A 19 -8.62 6.90 -20.42
C LYS A 19 -7.22 7.48 -20.48
N MET A 20 -6.61 7.79 -19.34
CA MET A 20 -5.29 8.44 -19.31
C MET A 20 -4.15 7.49 -19.70
N PHE A 21 -4.29 6.20 -19.45
CA PHE A 21 -3.31 5.18 -19.82
C PHE A 21 -3.01 5.12 -21.33
N GLN A 22 -3.92 5.63 -22.18
CA GLN A 22 -3.79 5.61 -23.62
C GLN A 22 -3.41 6.96 -24.24
N THR A 23 -3.36 8.04 -23.47
CA THR A 23 -3.24 9.41 -24.02
C THR A 23 -1.89 10.08 -23.79
N GLY A 24 -1.05 9.58 -22.88
CA GLY A 24 0.27 10.15 -22.59
C GLY A 24 1.40 9.18 -22.92
N TYR A 25 2.33 9.62 -23.78
CA TYR A 25 3.52 8.82 -24.12
C TYR A 25 4.76 9.17 -23.28
N GLU A 26 4.77 10.34 -22.64
CA GLU A 26 5.93 10.85 -21.92
C GLU A 26 5.79 10.72 -20.40
N HIS A 27 4.60 10.95 -19.86
CA HIS A 27 4.29 10.82 -18.43
C HIS A 27 2.81 10.52 -18.20
N LEU A 28 2.50 10.02 -17.03
CA LEU A 28 1.15 9.77 -16.55
C LEU A 28 0.97 10.47 -15.20
N ASP A 29 -0.03 11.33 -15.10
CA ASP A 29 -0.39 12.02 -13.87
C ASP A 29 -1.36 11.17 -13.05
N TYR A 30 -0.98 10.84 -11.81
CA TYR A 30 -1.83 10.07 -10.87
C TYR A 30 -2.76 11.01 -10.10
N GLU A 31 -3.75 11.57 -10.81
CA GLU A 31 -4.74 12.51 -10.23
C GLU A 31 -5.70 11.84 -9.24
N ASP A 32 -5.83 10.53 -9.30
CA ASP A 32 -6.64 9.70 -8.39
C ASP A 32 -6.07 9.59 -6.97
N ASP A 33 -4.80 10.02 -6.78
CA ASP A 33 -4.14 10.05 -5.48
C ASP A 33 -4.23 8.70 -4.74
N ILE A 34 -4.75 8.69 -3.52
CA ILE A 34 -4.93 7.47 -2.71
C ILE A 34 -6.15 6.65 -3.12
N TYR A 35 -7.03 7.18 -3.98
CA TYR A 35 -8.29 6.55 -4.35
C TYR A 35 -8.11 5.59 -5.53
N VAL A 36 -7.45 4.46 -5.27
CA VAL A 36 -7.23 3.38 -6.24
C VAL A 36 -7.89 2.08 -5.79
N GLY A 37 -8.32 1.23 -6.73
CA GLY A 37 -8.96 -0.04 -6.43
C GLY A 37 -10.18 0.11 -5.52
N TYR A 38 -10.29 -0.72 -4.47
CA TYR A 38 -11.42 -0.64 -3.54
C TYR A 38 -11.49 0.69 -2.78
N ARG A 39 -10.37 1.39 -2.57
CA ARG A 39 -10.35 2.71 -1.93
C ARG A 39 -11.15 3.71 -2.75
N TYR A 40 -11.04 3.68 -4.08
CA TYR A 40 -11.87 4.46 -5.00
C TYR A 40 -13.34 4.01 -4.94
N PHE A 41 -13.58 2.72 -5.24
CA PHE A 41 -14.93 2.21 -5.43
C PHE A 41 -15.79 2.22 -4.16
N GLU A 42 -15.20 2.16 -2.98
CA GLU A 42 -15.94 2.19 -1.71
C GLU A 42 -15.99 3.59 -1.08
N THR A 43 -15.28 4.59 -1.66
CA THR A 43 -15.24 5.95 -1.12
C THR A 43 -16.00 6.95 -1.99
N ILE A 44 -15.70 6.97 -3.29
CA ILE A 44 -16.24 7.99 -4.18
C ILE A 44 -17.74 7.79 -4.41
N PRO A 45 -18.57 8.83 -4.26
CA PRO A 45 -20.01 8.73 -4.45
C PRO A 45 -20.39 8.12 -5.80
N GLY A 46 -21.27 7.10 -5.78
CA GLY A 46 -21.73 6.39 -6.99
C GLY A 46 -20.73 5.40 -7.60
N ALA A 47 -19.47 5.37 -7.14
CA ALA A 47 -18.48 4.42 -7.67
C ALA A 47 -18.78 2.97 -7.29
N ALA A 48 -19.39 2.73 -6.13
CA ALA A 48 -19.77 1.40 -5.67
C ALA A 48 -20.70 0.64 -6.64
N GLU A 49 -21.55 1.36 -7.36
CA GLU A 49 -22.49 0.80 -8.33
C GLU A 49 -21.79 0.30 -9.61
N LYS A 50 -20.59 0.79 -9.87
CA LYS A 50 -19.77 0.40 -11.04
C LYS A 50 -19.05 -0.94 -10.83
N VAL A 51 -19.07 -1.53 -9.64
CA VAL A 51 -18.34 -2.76 -9.28
C VAL A 51 -19.14 -4.01 -9.68
N ARG A 52 -18.46 -4.97 -10.29
CA ARG A 52 -18.97 -6.32 -10.56
C ARG A 52 -18.60 -7.28 -9.43
N TYR A 53 -17.33 -7.30 -9.04
CA TYR A 53 -16.82 -8.11 -7.93
C TYR A 53 -15.98 -7.23 -7.00
N PRO A 54 -16.38 -7.06 -5.74
CA PRO A 54 -15.64 -6.23 -4.80
C PRO A 54 -14.33 -6.89 -4.35
N PHE A 55 -13.42 -6.10 -3.82
CA PHE A 55 -12.22 -6.60 -3.17
C PHE A 55 -12.55 -7.63 -2.08
N GLY A 56 -11.81 -8.73 -2.05
CA GLY A 56 -12.05 -9.83 -1.13
C GLY A 56 -13.20 -10.76 -1.53
N PHE A 57 -13.88 -10.52 -2.67
CA PHE A 57 -14.90 -11.45 -3.16
C PHE A 57 -14.30 -12.84 -3.43
N GLY A 58 -15.07 -13.89 -3.15
CA GLY A 58 -14.70 -15.24 -3.47
C GLY A 58 -15.83 -16.21 -3.18
N LEU A 59 -15.95 -17.25 -4.02
CA LEU A 59 -16.91 -18.34 -3.84
C LEU A 59 -16.31 -19.43 -2.95
N SER A 60 -17.17 -20.14 -2.25
CA SER A 60 -16.83 -21.30 -1.44
C SER A 60 -17.80 -22.44 -1.68
N TYR A 61 -17.35 -23.67 -1.50
CA TYR A 61 -18.21 -24.86 -1.54
C TYR A 61 -18.91 -25.14 -0.20
N THR A 62 -18.64 -24.32 0.81
CA THR A 62 -19.22 -24.41 2.15
C THR A 62 -19.44 -23.00 2.71
N ASP A 63 -20.26 -22.91 3.75
CA ASP A 63 -20.62 -21.65 4.39
C ASP A 63 -19.92 -21.50 5.73
N PHE A 64 -19.58 -20.26 6.08
CA PHE A 64 -18.91 -19.94 7.33
C PHE A 64 -19.69 -18.88 8.11
N GLU A 65 -19.72 -19.04 9.42
CA GLU A 65 -20.23 -18.06 10.37
C GLU A 65 -19.07 -17.44 11.14
N MET A 66 -19.10 -16.11 11.28
CA MET A 66 -18.16 -15.35 12.12
C MET A 66 -18.91 -14.82 13.34
N SER A 67 -18.50 -15.24 14.54
CA SER A 67 -19.16 -14.90 15.81
C SER A 67 -18.15 -14.52 16.90
N GLY A 68 -18.63 -13.91 17.99
CA GLY A 68 -17.80 -13.58 19.15
C GLY A 68 -16.63 -12.66 18.83
N ALA A 69 -16.82 -11.69 17.89
CA ALA A 69 -15.75 -10.77 17.57
C ALA A 69 -15.51 -9.80 18.73
N PHE A 70 -14.24 -9.63 19.05
CA PHE A 70 -13.71 -8.67 20.00
C PHE A 70 -12.67 -7.80 19.29
N CYS A 71 -12.59 -6.53 19.66
CA CYS A 71 -11.55 -5.62 19.24
C CYS A 71 -11.08 -4.79 20.44
N GLY A 72 -9.80 -4.44 20.47
CA GLY A 72 -9.22 -3.63 21.51
C GLY A 72 -7.79 -3.23 21.21
N GLU A 73 -7.17 -2.48 22.10
CA GLU A 73 -5.77 -2.09 22.04
C GLU A 73 -4.93 -2.88 23.03
N SER A 74 -3.74 -3.26 22.60
CA SER A 74 -2.73 -3.86 23.45
C SER A 74 -1.34 -3.52 22.93
N GLU A 75 -0.50 -2.94 23.78
CA GLU A 75 0.92 -2.64 23.49
C GLU A 75 1.12 -1.83 22.20
N GLY A 76 0.29 -0.79 21.98
CA GLY A 76 0.36 0.06 20.78
C GLY A 76 -0.16 -0.59 19.49
N LYS A 77 -0.85 -1.72 19.61
CA LYS A 77 -1.47 -2.43 18.50
C LYS A 77 -2.97 -2.53 18.67
N ILE A 78 -3.67 -2.48 17.55
CA ILE A 78 -5.07 -2.89 17.49
C ILE A 78 -5.09 -4.41 17.33
N VAL A 79 -5.85 -5.07 18.21
CA VAL A 79 -6.02 -6.53 18.21
C VAL A 79 -7.50 -6.84 18.00
N ALA A 80 -7.80 -7.71 17.04
CA ALA A 80 -9.14 -8.22 16.83
C ALA A 80 -9.15 -9.74 16.85
N VAL A 81 -10.15 -10.33 17.50
CA VAL A 81 -10.32 -11.78 17.62
C VAL A 81 -11.74 -12.15 17.16
N VAL A 82 -11.87 -13.24 16.43
CA VAL A 82 -13.16 -13.73 15.96
C VAL A 82 -13.16 -15.27 15.86
N THR A 83 -14.27 -15.89 16.18
CA THR A 83 -14.47 -17.32 15.95
C THR A 83 -15.13 -17.54 14.58
N VAL A 84 -14.48 -18.34 13.73
CA VAL A 84 -14.98 -18.76 12.43
C VAL A 84 -15.40 -20.21 12.52
N LYS A 85 -16.66 -20.51 12.20
CA LYS A 85 -17.26 -21.86 12.19
C LYS A 85 -17.66 -22.24 10.78
N ASN A 86 -17.32 -23.44 10.34
CA ASN A 86 -17.87 -24.03 9.13
C ASN A 86 -19.26 -24.54 9.41
N ILE A 87 -20.28 -23.87 8.88
CA ILE A 87 -21.71 -24.23 9.04
C ILE A 87 -22.27 -25.01 7.86
N GLY A 88 -21.46 -25.24 6.82
CA GLY A 88 -21.84 -25.99 5.64
C GLY A 88 -21.51 -27.49 5.75
N LYS A 89 -21.53 -28.17 4.60
CA LYS A 89 -21.47 -29.66 4.53
C LYS A 89 -20.11 -30.19 4.06
N VAL A 90 -19.21 -29.34 3.62
CA VAL A 90 -17.89 -29.71 3.07
C VAL A 90 -16.77 -28.97 3.83
N SER A 91 -15.62 -29.62 3.94
CA SER A 91 -14.45 -28.96 4.55
C SER A 91 -13.98 -27.78 3.70
N GLY A 92 -13.63 -26.67 4.35
CA GLY A 92 -13.21 -25.48 3.66
C GLY A 92 -12.35 -24.54 4.52
N LYS A 93 -11.86 -23.48 3.91
CA LYS A 93 -11.12 -22.40 4.58
C LYS A 93 -11.80 -21.08 4.30
N GLU A 94 -11.80 -20.18 5.27
CA GLU A 94 -12.26 -18.80 5.10
C GLU A 94 -11.14 -17.81 5.40
N VAL A 95 -11.24 -16.61 4.80
CA VAL A 95 -10.34 -15.49 5.06
C VAL A 95 -11.08 -14.46 5.90
N VAL A 96 -10.48 -14.09 7.03
CA VAL A 96 -10.92 -12.99 7.87
C VAL A 96 -10.14 -11.75 7.50
N GLN A 97 -10.81 -10.63 7.32
CA GLN A 97 -10.25 -9.33 6.96
C GLN A 97 -10.67 -8.29 8.00
N LEU A 98 -9.69 -7.56 8.53
CA LEU A 98 -9.88 -6.45 9.46
C LEU A 98 -9.62 -5.15 8.72
N TYR A 99 -10.57 -4.24 8.77
CA TYR A 99 -10.49 -2.91 8.15
C TYR A 99 -10.58 -1.83 9.21
N TYR A 100 -9.94 -0.69 8.95
CA TYR A 100 -10.19 0.53 9.70
C TYR A 100 -10.78 1.61 8.80
N SER A 101 -11.51 2.53 9.41
CA SER A 101 -12.00 3.78 8.82
C SER A 101 -11.44 4.93 9.63
N ALA A 102 -10.55 5.70 9.03
CA ALA A 102 -9.95 6.87 9.65
C ALA A 102 -10.91 8.08 9.59
N PRO A 103 -10.75 9.07 10.49
CA PRO A 103 -11.50 10.33 10.41
C PRO A 103 -11.15 11.07 9.12
N GLN A 104 -12.12 11.69 8.48
CA GLN A 104 -11.90 12.60 7.36
C GLN A 104 -11.32 13.92 7.90
N GLY A 105 -10.02 14.06 7.77
CA GLY A 105 -9.26 15.20 8.25
C GLY A 105 -8.71 16.06 7.11
N LYS A 106 -7.55 16.68 7.33
CA LYS A 106 -6.89 17.55 6.35
C LYS A 106 -6.28 16.78 5.17
N LEU A 107 -5.82 15.54 5.41
CA LEU A 107 -5.11 14.74 4.40
C LEU A 107 -6.04 13.96 3.47
N GLY A 108 -7.33 13.88 3.83
CA GLY A 108 -8.26 12.98 3.13
C GLY A 108 -8.00 11.50 3.46
N LYS A 109 -9.04 10.68 3.42
CA LYS A 109 -8.97 9.26 3.73
C LYS A 109 -9.93 8.45 2.85
N PRO A 110 -9.59 7.21 2.49
CA PRO A 110 -10.58 6.29 1.98
C PRO A 110 -11.63 5.96 3.06
N SER A 111 -12.81 5.53 2.64
CA SER A 111 -13.89 5.14 3.57
C SER A 111 -13.48 4.00 4.51
N LYS A 112 -12.62 3.10 4.02
CA LYS A 112 -11.99 2.03 4.82
C LYS A 112 -10.71 1.51 4.16
N GLU A 113 -9.81 1.00 4.97
CA GLU A 113 -8.56 0.38 4.55
C GLU A 113 -8.35 -0.97 5.20
N LEU A 114 -7.80 -1.93 4.45
CA LEU A 114 -7.44 -3.25 4.98
C LEU A 114 -6.21 -3.12 5.88
N ALA A 115 -6.40 -3.43 7.16
CA ALA A 115 -5.33 -3.37 8.17
C ALA A 115 -4.62 -4.71 8.35
N ALA A 116 -5.40 -5.80 8.42
CA ALA A 116 -4.86 -7.15 8.60
C ALA A 116 -5.80 -8.20 8.02
N PHE A 117 -5.25 -9.37 7.70
CA PHE A 117 -6.03 -10.51 7.29
C PHE A 117 -5.38 -11.83 7.71
N ALA A 118 -6.19 -12.86 7.87
CA ALA A 118 -5.71 -14.22 8.10
C ALA A 118 -6.66 -15.24 7.48
N LYS A 119 -6.11 -16.40 7.13
CA LYS A 119 -6.88 -17.53 6.58
C LYS A 119 -6.95 -18.64 7.62
N THR A 120 -8.14 -19.22 7.81
CA THR A 120 -8.32 -20.37 8.70
C THR A 120 -7.54 -21.58 8.21
N LYS A 121 -7.27 -22.53 9.11
CA LYS A 121 -6.96 -23.89 8.71
C LYS A 121 -8.15 -24.50 7.93
N LEU A 122 -7.98 -25.71 7.39
CA LEU A 122 -9.10 -26.45 6.82
C LEU A 122 -10.05 -26.84 7.94
N LEU A 123 -11.28 -26.34 7.90
CA LEU A 123 -12.31 -26.62 8.88
C LEU A 123 -13.26 -27.66 8.33
N ALA A 124 -13.46 -28.78 9.06
CA ALA A 124 -14.48 -29.75 8.77
C ALA A 124 -15.89 -29.16 9.03
N PRO A 125 -16.99 -29.78 8.52
CA PRO A 125 -18.32 -29.38 8.86
C PRO A 125 -18.54 -29.32 10.38
N GLY A 126 -19.04 -28.20 10.89
CA GLY A 126 -19.24 -27.93 12.31
C GLY A 126 -18.00 -27.51 13.09
N GLU A 127 -16.80 -27.63 12.51
CA GLU A 127 -15.55 -27.24 13.17
C GLU A 127 -15.41 -25.72 13.23
N SER A 128 -14.78 -25.23 14.31
CA SER A 128 -14.51 -23.83 14.55
C SER A 128 -13.03 -23.56 14.77
N GLN A 129 -12.61 -22.33 14.48
CA GLN A 129 -11.29 -21.81 14.81
C GLN A 129 -11.42 -20.37 15.28
N THR A 130 -10.72 -20.02 16.34
CA THR A 130 -10.51 -18.62 16.72
C THR A 130 -9.34 -18.05 15.92
N VAL A 131 -9.57 -16.93 15.26
CA VAL A 131 -8.59 -16.19 14.47
C VAL A 131 -8.29 -14.88 15.17
N ALA A 132 -7.02 -14.60 15.43
CA ALA A 132 -6.55 -13.33 15.95
C ALA A 132 -5.83 -12.55 14.84
N LEU A 133 -6.09 -11.26 14.75
CA LEU A 133 -5.50 -10.31 13.83
C LEU A 133 -4.94 -9.14 14.64
N SER A 134 -3.78 -8.62 14.27
CA SER A 134 -3.24 -7.41 14.88
C SER A 134 -2.44 -6.59 13.88
N PHE A 135 -2.37 -5.27 14.12
CA PHE A 135 -1.55 -4.34 13.36
C PHE A 135 -1.17 -3.16 14.27
N ASP A 136 -0.09 -2.46 13.94
CA ASP A 136 0.40 -1.32 14.70
C ASP A 136 -0.51 -0.09 14.49
N ILE A 137 -0.78 0.67 15.56
CA ILE A 137 -1.58 1.90 15.47
C ILE A 137 -0.95 2.89 14.50
N ASN A 138 0.37 2.93 14.43
CA ASN A 138 1.11 3.80 13.53
C ASN A 138 0.90 3.46 12.04
N ASP A 139 0.48 2.24 11.71
CA ASP A 139 0.16 1.85 10.32
C ASP A 139 -1.08 2.56 9.77
N MET A 140 -1.88 3.21 10.64
CA MET A 140 -3.01 4.06 10.22
C MET A 140 -2.60 5.48 9.84
N ALA A 141 -1.31 5.84 9.95
CA ALA A 141 -0.82 7.15 9.57
C ALA A 141 -0.85 7.36 8.05
N SER A 142 -1.20 8.57 7.63
CA SER A 142 -1.18 8.99 6.23
C SER A 142 -0.01 9.89 5.94
N PHE A 143 0.52 9.81 4.72
CA PHE A 143 1.62 10.67 4.30
C PHE A 143 1.11 12.05 3.90
N ASP A 144 1.71 13.09 4.47
CA ASP A 144 1.44 14.49 4.14
C ASP A 144 2.48 15.00 3.13
N ASP A 145 2.17 14.86 1.87
CA ASP A 145 3.01 15.31 0.75
C ASP A 145 2.99 16.82 0.57
N LEU A 146 1.86 17.46 0.85
CA LEU A 146 1.65 18.90 0.63
C LEU A 146 2.04 19.78 1.84
N GLY A 147 2.13 19.20 3.04
CA GLY A 147 2.42 19.94 4.27
C GLY A 147 1.17 20.62 4.86
N LYS A 148 0.01 20.00 4.74
CA LYS A 148 -1.23 20.47 5.35
C LYS A 148 -1.18 20.41 6.89
N ILE A 149 -0.37 19.52 7.43
CA ILE A 149 -0.06 19.37 8.85
C ILE A 149 1.45 19.47 9.04
N GLN A 150 2.21 18.53 8.46
CA GLN A 150 3.67 18.48 8.50
C GLN A 150 4.21 17.87 7.20
N LYS A 151 4.84 18.70 6.36
CA LYS A 151 5.33 18.28 5.05
C LYS A 151 6.27 17.07 5.12
N SER A 152 6.06 16.11 4.23
CA SER A 152 6.87 14.89 4.09
C SER A 152 6.87 14.02 5.35
N ALA A 153 5.79 14.04 6.12
CA ALA A 153 5.65 13.22 7.32
C ALA A 153 4.49 12.22 7.19
N PHE A 154 4.61 11.09 7.89
CA PHE A 154 3.49 10.21 8.18
C PHE A 154 2.78 10.72 9.43
N VAL A 155 1.50 11.03 9.31
CA VAL A 155 0.69 11.66 10.35
C VAL A 155 -0.49 10.78 10.69
N LEU A 156 -0.63 10.43 11.96
CA LEU A 156 -1.86 9.89 12.49
C LEU A 156 -2.72 11.09 12.92
N GLU A 157 -3.75 11.39 12.13
CA GLU A 157 -4.58 12.57 12.37
C GLU A 157 -5.47 12.41 13.58
N LYS A 158 -5.71 13.53 14.27
CA LYS A 158 -6.68 13.64 15.36
C LYS A 158 -8.05 13.15 14.92
N GLY A 159 -8.72 12.38 15.78
CA GLY A 159 -10.09 11.93 15.58
C GLY A 159 -10.30 10.45 15.91
N THR A 160 -11.48 9.95 15.58
CA THR A 160 -11.91 8.61 15.94
C THR A 160 -11.76 7.65 14.75
N TYR A 161 -11.05 6.57 14.98
CA TYR A 161 -10.82 5.46 14.06
C TYR A 161 -11.76 4.31 14.43
N LYS A 162 -12.50 3.80 13.46
CA LYS A 162 -13.46 2.72 13.62
C LYS A 162 -12.96 1.46 12.94
N PHE A 163 -13.33 0.29 13.49
CA PHE A 163 -12.85 -0.99 12.97
C PHE A 163 -14.03 -1.85 12.50
N SER A 164 -13.83 -2.56 11.40
CA SER A 164 -14.81 -3.51 10.90
C SER A 164 -14.14 -4.80 10.46
N LEU A 165 -14.83 -5.92 10.65
CA LEU A 165 -14.31 -7.25 10.39
C LEU A 165 -15.29 -8.05 9.54
N GLY A 166 -14.76 -8.82 8.58
CA GLY A 166 -15.56 -9.66 7.70
C GLY A 166 -14.71 -10.50 6.75
N ASN A 167 -15.28 -10.91 5.63
CA ASN A 167 -14.60 -11.76 4.64
C ASN A 167 -14.42 -11.11 3.26
N SER A 168 -14.87 -9.87 3.10
CA SER A 168 -14.65 -9.02 1.94
C SER A 168 -14.90 -7.55 2.33
N VAL A 169 -14.50 -6.60 1.49
CA VAL A 169 -14.66 -5.16 1.79
C VAL A 169 -16.11 -4.74 2.04
N ARG A 170 -17.08 -5.43 1.41
CA ARG A 170 -18.53 -5.16 1.55
C ARG A 170 -19.23 -6.03 2.56
N ASN A 171 -18.70 -7.21 2.83
CA ASN A 171 -19.27 -8.12 3.84
C ASN A 171 -18.48 -8.00 5.14
N THR A 172 -18.63 -6.85 5.79
CA THR A 172 -18.03 -6.54 7.09
C THR A 172 -19.10 -6.09 8.09
N ARG A 173 -18.82 -6.30 9.37
CA ARG A 173 -19.57 -5.70 10.48
C ARG A 173 -18.67 -4.76 11.27
N LEU A 174 -19.23 -3.66 11.75
CA LEU A 174 -18.57 -2.74 12.68
C LEU A 174 -18.31 -3.46 14.01
N LEU A 175 -17.16 -3.19 14.61
CA LEU A 175 -16.78 -3.69 15.93
C LEU A 175 -17.09 -2.64 17.00
N ASP A 176 -17.31 -3.09 18.25
CA ASP A 176 -17.69 -2.24 19.38
C ASP A 176 -16.49 -1.53 20.05
N TYR A 177 -15.41 -1.33 19.30
CA TYR A 177 -14.22 -0.64 19.74
C TYR A 177 -13.84 0.47 18.76
N GLU A 178 -13.47 1.62 19.31
CA GLU A 178 -12.96 2.77 18.58
C GLU A 178 -11.64 3.23 19.20
N PHE A 179 -10.68 3.60 18.37
CA PHE A 179 -9.45 4.27 18.80
C PHE A 179 -9.59 5.76 18.57
N THR A 180 -9.24 6.59 19.54
CA THR A 180 -9.28 8.06 19.39
C THR A 180 -7.89 8.65 19.60
N ALA A 181 -7.40 9.38 18.59
CA ALA A 181 -6.24 10.23 18.70
C ALA A 181 -6.69 11.63 19.13
N ASP A 182 -6.21 12.12 20.27
CA ASP A 182 -6.58 13.43 20.82
C ASP A 182 -5.92 14.60 20.08
N GLU A 183 -4.81 14.35 19.40
CA GLU A 183 -4.04 15.31 18.61
C GLU A 183 -3.44 14.67 17.35
N ASP A 184 -2.95 15.50 16.42
CA ASP A 184 -2.18 15.03 15.25
C ASP A 184 -0.80 14.52 15.72
N ILE A 185 -0.47 13.26 15.44
CA ILE A 185 0.78 12.61 15.86
C ILE A 185 1.68 12.42 14.65
N ILE A 186 2.88 12.99 14.68
CA ILE A 186 3.91 12.74 13.67
C ILE A 186 4.59 11.40 13.97
N VAL A 187 4.20 10.37 13.24
CA VAL A 187 4.73 9.01 13.41
C VAL A 187 6.14 8.90 12.83
N LYS A 188 6.36 9.53 11.67
CA LYS A 188 7.65 9.48 11.00
C LYS A 188 7.84 10.74 10.15
N GLN A 189 8.98 11.42 10.33
CA GLN A 189 9.41 12.49 9.45
C GLN A 189 10.29 11.93 8.34
N SER A 190 9.95 12.23 7.09
CA SER A 190 10.73 11.92 5.90
C SER A 190 11.27 13.19 5.24
N LYS A 191 12.08 13.03 4.20
CA LYS A 191 12.60 14.14 3.39
C LYS A 191 11.98 14.08 2.00
N SER A 192 11.62 15.23 1.42
CA SER A 192 11.24 15.33 0.03
C SER A 192 12.50 15.50 -0.83
N LEU A 193 12.99 14.41 -1.40
CA LEU A 193 14.26 14.38 -2.15
C LEU A 193 14.07 14.55 -3.66
N LEU A 194 12.88 14.28 -4.17
CA LEU A 194 12.59 14.37 -5.59
C LEU A 194 11.86 15.66 -5.92
N LYS A 195 12.27 16.31 -7.03
CA LYS A 195 11.50 17.42 -7.57
C LYS A 195 10.17 16.87 -8.09
N PRO A 196 9.01 17.31 -7.55
CA PRO A 196 7.73 16.85 -8.06
C PRO A 196 7.53 17.36 -9.50
N PHE A 197 6.91 16.53 -10.33
CA PHE A 197 6.31 17.00 -11.57
C PHE A 197 5.11 17.89 -11.25
N LYS A 198 4.71 18.68 -12.23
CA LYS A 198 3.55 19.56 -12.11
C LYS A 198 2.28 18.69 -12.12
N LEU A 199 1.78 18.35 -10.96
CA LEU A 199 0.43 17.81 -10.79
C LEU A 199 -0.53 18.99 -10.60
N GLU A 200 -1.53 19.12 -11.48
CA GLU A 200 -2.44 20.28 -11.45
C GLU A 200 -3.60 20.09 -10.48
N LYS A 201 -4.06 18.89 -10.30
CA LYS A 201 -5.21 18.56 -9.45
C LYS A 201 -5.11 17.15 -8.90
N ARG A 202 -5.86 16.88 -7.83
CA ARG A 202 -6.03 15.54 -7.28
C ARG A 202 -7.45 15.30 -6.84
N LEU A 203 -7.89 14.05 -6.85
CA LEU A 203 -9.21 13.62 -6.44
C LEU A 203 -9.39 13.73 -4.92
N LEU A 204 -10.58 14.12 -4.47
CA LEU A 204 -10.99 14.15 -3.07
C LEU A 204 -12.05 13.07 -2.79
N ALA A 205 -12.27 12.77 -1.49
CA ALA A 205 -13.20 11.73 -1.03
C ALA A 205 -14.65 11.95 -1.48
N ASP A 206 -15.05 13.18 -1.73
CA ASP A 206 -16.40 13.57 -2.20
C ASP A 206 -16.57 13.48 -3.72
N GLY A 207 -15.52 13.09 -4.44
CA GLY A 207 -15.50 12.98 -5.90
C GLY A 207 -15.17 14.29 -6.61
N SER A 208 -14.93 15.39 -5.88
CA SER A 208 -14.42 16.64 -6.45
C SER A 208 -12.92 16.60 -6.64
N TYR A 209 -12.35 17.62 -7.31
CA TYR A 209 -10.91 17.78 -7.48
C TYR A 209 -10.40 19.01 -6.75
N GLU A 210 -9.33 18.84 -5.99
CA GLU A 210 -8.54 19.94 -5.43
C GLU A 210 -7.51 20.39 -6.46
N THR A 211 -7.48 21.71 -6.76
CA THR A 211 -6.42 22.29 -7.60
C THR A 211 -5.19 22.52 -6.76
N LEU A 212 -4.04 22.03 -7.24
CA LEU A 212 -2.76 22.15 -6.55
C LEU A 212 -1.99 23.38 -7.04
N SER A 213 -1.57 24.23 -6.11
CA SER A 213 -0.68 25.36 -6.43
C SER A 213 0.76 24.90 -6.57
N GLN A 214 1.54 25.55 -7.46
CA GLN A 214 2.96 25.23 -7.64
C GLN A 214 3.81 25.50 -6.39
N SER A 215 3.39 26.43 -5.53
CA SER A 215 4.07 26.75 -4.28
C SER A 215 3.99 25.63 -3.25
N GLU A 216 2.94 24.80 -3.32
CA GLU A 216 2.73 23.66 -2.44
C GLU A 216 3.56 22.44 -2.85
N GLN A 217 4.06 22.43 -4.09
CA GLN A 217 4.89 21.37 -4.64
C GLN A 217 6.39 21.61 -4.44
N SER A 218 6.79 22.51 -3.53
CA SER A 218 8.20 22.74 -3.24
C SER A 218 8.85 21.47 -2.66
N TYR A 219 10.02 21.13 -3.14
CA TYR A 219 10.82 20.02 -2.61
C TYR A 219 12.05 20.57 -1.88
N ASP A 220 12.56 19.78 -0.95
CA ASP A 220 13.83 20.10 -0.30
C ASP A 220 14.96 19.81 -1.28
N SER A 221 15.54 20.89 -1.86
CA SER A 221 16.70 20.81 -2.74
C SER A 221 18.01 20.59 -1.96
N GLY A 222 17.93 20.27 -0.68
CA GLY A 222 19.08 19.94 0.15
C GLY A 222 19.97 18.95 -0.60
N LYS A 223 21.26 19.19 -0.61
CA LYS A 223 22.26 18.40 -1.32
C LYS A 223 22.00 16.92 -1.12
N ASN A 224 21.66 16.26 -2.21
CA ASN A 224 21.53 14.81 -2.23
C ASN A 224 22.96 14.28 -2.05
N ASN A 225 23.31 13.82 -0.86
CA ASN A 225 24.66 13.31 -0.57
C ASN A 225 25.04 12.12 -1.47
N LEU A 226 24.04 11.50 -2.15
CA LEU A 226 24.27 10.46 -3.15
C LEU A 226 24.82 11.02 -4.47
N ALA A 227 24.46 12.25 -4.86
CA ALA A 227 24.97 12.86 -6.10
C ALA A 227 26.47 13.22 -6.03
N ASP A 228 27.01 13.40 -4.83
CA ASP A 228 28.42 13.71 -4.59
C ASP A 228 29.27 12.45 -4.28
N ALA A 229 28.66 11.26 -4.23
CA ALA A 229 29.38 10.02 -4.00
C ALA A 229 30.23 9.68 -5.24
N LYS A 230 31.52 9.95 -5.16
CA LYS A 230 32.49 9.44 -6.15
C LYS A 230 32.71 7.95 -5.89
N ALA A 231 32.73 7.16 -6.98
CA ALA A 231 33.18 5.80 -6.86
C ALA A 231 34.59 5.79 -6.24
N PRO A 232 34.89 4.91 -5.29
CA PRO A 232 36.23 4.81 -4.72
C PRO A 232 37.25 4.44 -5.80
N ASP A 233 38.48 4.91 -5.65
CA ASP A 233 39.59 4.61 -6.58
C ASP A 233 39.88 3.11 -6.68
N GLU A 234 39.60 2.35 -5.61
CA GLU A 234 39.69 0.89 -5.59
C GLU A 234 38.31 0.31 -5.19
N ALA A 235 37.60 -0.27 -6.16
CA ALA A 235 36.32 -0.89 -5.92
C ALA A 235 36.51 -2.31 -5.32
N VAL A 236 35.70 -2.64 -4.31
CA VAL A 236 35.60 -4.00 -3.78
C VAL A 236 34.51 -4.74 -4.55
N MET A 237 34.83 -5.92 -5.08
CA MET A 237 33.92 -6.73 -5.89
C MET A 237 32.81 -7.35 -5.04
N PHE A 238 31.70 -7.69 -5.69
CA PHE A 238 30.50 -8.23 -5.03
C PHE A 238 30.77 -9.49 -4.18
N ASP A 239 31.62 -10.37 -4.64
CA ASP A 239 31.96 -11.63 -3.93
C ASP A 239 32.59 -11.42 -2.54
N TYR A 240 33.05 -10.22 -2.23
CA TYR A 240 33.63 -9.88 -0.93
C TYR A 240 32.65 -9.19 0.03
N VAL A 241 31.38 -9.05 -0.35
CA VAL A 241 30.36 -8.50 0.54
C VAL A 241 30.11 -9.48 1.70
N GLY A 242 30.13 -8.96 2.93
CA GLY A 242 30.03 -9.76 4.14
C GLY A 242 31.36 -10.28 4.69
N GLU A 243 32.41 -10.44 3.85
CA GLU A 243 33.75 -10.85 4.29
C GLU A 243 34.68 -9.66 4.52
N LYS A 244 34.76 -8.75 3.55
CA LYS A 244 35.70 -7.61 3.57
C LYS A 244 35.00 -6.26 3.67
N ILE A 245 33.73 -6.18 3.30
CA ILE A 245 32.95 -4.96 3.24
C ILE A 245 31.49 -5.23 3.61
N SER A 246 30.84 -4.31 4.30
CA SER A 246 29.41 -4.38 4.56
C SER A 246 28.61 -4.14 3.27
N LEU A 247 27.34 -4.61 3.21
CA LEU A 247 26.46 -4.34 2.09
C LEU A 247 26.25 -2.84 1.88
N ASP A 248 26.10 -2.07 2.97
CA ASP A 248 25.92 -0.63 2.90
C ASP A 248 27.14 0.09 2.32
N ASP A 249 28.34 -0.32 2.71
CA ASP A 249 29.58 0.23 2.16
C ASP A 249 29.82 -0.21 0.73
N PHE A 250 29.37 -1.42 0.37
CA PHE A 250 29.40 -1.88 -1.01
C PHE A 250 28.48 -1.04 -1.90
N ILE A 251 27.24 -0.77 -1.45
CA ILE A 251 26.28 0.08 -2.18
C ILE A 251 26.82 1.51 -2.38
N ARG A 252 27.59 2.04 -1.43
CA ARG A 252 28.22 3.37 -1.56
C ARG A 252 29.26 3.46 -2.67
N GLN A 253 29.70 2.35 -3.23
CA GLN A 253 30.63 2.35 -4.36
C GLN A 253 29.95 2.63 -5.71
N PHE A 254 28.62 2.56 -5.77
CA PHE A 254 27.87 2.87 -6.97
C PHE A 254 27.83 4.38 -7.21
N THR A 255 27.91 4.76 -8.48
CA THR A 255 27.48 6.09 -8.90
C THR A 255 25.95 6.17 -8.94
N VAL A 256 25.42 7.39 -8.98
CA VAL A 256 23.95 7.58 -9.10
C VAL A 256 23.44 6.98 -10.41
N ASP A 257 24.15 7.13 -11.51
CA ASP A 257 23.78 6.57 -12.81
C ASP A 257 23.77 5.04 -12.78
N GLU A 258 24.77 4.42 -12.13
CA GLU A 258 24.80 2.96 -11.94
C GLU A 258 23.63 2.46 -11.06
N LEU A 259 23.23 3.21 -10.03
CA LEU A 259 22.07 2.86 -9.22
C LEU A 259 20.77 2.98 -10.01
N ILE A 260 20.64 4.01 -10.84
CA ILE A 260 19.49 4.19 -11.74
C ILE A 260 19.41 3.02 -12.72
N ASP A 261 20.51 2.70 -13.38
CA ASP A 261 20.60 1.58 -14.32
C ASP A 261 20.31 0.24 -13.63
N PHE A 262 20.82 0.07 -12.42
CA PHE A 262 20.63 -1.16 -11.64
C PHE A 262 19.18 -1.43 -11.28
N VAL A 263 18.42 -0.41 -10.87
CA VAL A 263 16.98 -0.54 -10.51
C VAL A 263 16.05 -0.37 -11.70
N GLY A 264 16.47 0.33 -12.75
CA GLY A 264 15.64 0.60 -13.93
C GLY A 264 15.44 -0.59 -14.86
N GLY A 265 16.28 -1.61 -14.75
CA GLY A 265 16.29 -2.77 -15.66
C GLY A 265 16.78 -2.42 -17.07
N HIS A 266 17.49 -3.34 -17.70
CA HIS A 266 17.96 -3.17 -19.08
C HIS A 266 17.03 -3.87 -20.08
N GLN A 267 16.34 -3.09 -20.91
CA GLN A 267 15.44 -3.63 -21.93
C GLN A 267 16.14 -4.29 -23.13
N ASN A 268 17.44 -4.09 -23.34
CA ASN A 268 18.13 -4.46 -24.60
C ASN A 268 19.57 -4.97 -24.43
N GLN A 269 19.85 -5.87 -23.50
CA GLN A 269 21.15 -6.55 -23.54
C GLN A 269 21.09 -7.79 -24.45
N PRO A 270 22.03 -7.98 -25.42
CA PRO A 270 22.12 -9.18 -26.23
C PRO A 270 22.32 -10.40 -25.33
N GLY A 271 21.43 -11.38 -25.41
CA GLY A 271 21.50 -12.64 -24.67
C GLY A 271 20.63 -12.74 -23.44
N VAL A 272 19.84 -11.72 -23.11
CA VAL A 272 18.86 -11.75 -22.01
C VAL A 272 17.45 -11.83 -22.60
N CYS A 273 16.62 -12.72 -22.03
CA CYS A 273 15.26 -12.95 -22.48
C CYS A 273 14.41 -11.67 -22.36
N ASN A 274 13.52 -11.44 -23.31
CA ASN A 274 12.72 -10.20 -23.51
C ASN A 274 11.77 -9.79 -22.36
N THR A 275 11.86 -10.37 -21.19
CA THR A 275 11.00 -10.04 -20.03
C THR A 275 11.64 -9.10 -19.02
N GLY A 276 12.81 -8.55 -19.34
CA GLY A 276 13.55 -7.64 -18.47
C GLY A 276 14.48 -8.36 -17.51
N ALA A 277 15.74 -7.94 -17.48
CA ALA A 277 16.70 -8.34 -16.46
C ALA A 277 16.94 -7.16 -15.52
N PHE A 278 17.05 -7.46 -14.23
CA PHE A 278 17.45 -6.48 -13.23
C PHE A 278 18.97 -6.58 -12.99
N GLY A 279 19.58 -5.43 -12.74
CA GLY A 279 20.94 -5.35 -12.29
C GLY A 279 21.96 -5.73 -13.37
N GLY A 280 23.12 -6.08 -12.92
CA GLY A 280 24.30 -6.32 -13.74
C GLY A 280 25.19 -5.08 -13.80
N LEU A 281 26.26 -5.11 -13.00
CA LEU A 281 27.27 -4.05 -13.02
C LEU A 281 28.66 -4.69 -13.15
N LYS A 282 29.14 -4.74 -14.39
CA LYS A 282 30.40 -5.39 -14.72
C LYS A 282 31.60 -4.84 -13.92
N ARG A 283 31.60 -3.56 -13.61
CA ARG A 283 32.66 -2.91 -12.82
C ARG A 283 32.78 -3.47 -11.40
N LEU A 284 31.68 -3.94 -10.81
CA LEU A 284 31.64 -4.52 -9.48
C LEU A 284 31.39 -6.06 -9.50
N ASP A 285 31.49 -6.65 -10.68
CA ASP A 285 31.30 -8.10 -10.93
C ASP A 285 29.92 -8.64 -10.52
N ILE A 286 28.90 -7.79 -10.64
CA ILE A 286 27.50 -8.16 -10.40
C ILE A 286 26.91 -8.74 -11.69
N PRO A 287 26.49 -10.02 -11.69
CA PRO A 287 25.82 -10.59 -12.86
C PRO A 287 24.39 -10.04 -13.02
N PRO A 288 23.87 -9.93 -14.26
CA PRO A 288 22.48 -9.64 -14.48
C PRO A 288 21.60 -10.79 -13.98
N ILE A 289 20.49 -10.46 -13.33
CA ILE A 289 19.48 -11.42 -12.87
C ILE A 289 18.36 -11.44 -13.91
N PRO A 290 18.07 -12.60 -14.53
CA PRO A 290 16.99 -12.75 -15.53
C PRO A 290 15.60 -12.65 -14.93
#